data_6cef09c4b12de1e69be07e07679acd3b
#
_entry.id   6cef09c4b12de1e69be07e07679acd3b
#
_cell.length_a   1.000
_cell.length_b   1.000
_cell.length_c   1.000
_cell.angle_alpha   90.00
_cell.angle_beta   90.00
_cell.angle_gamma   90.00
#
_symmetry.space_group_name_H-M   'P 1'
#
loop_
_entity.id
_entity.type
_entity.pdbx_description
1 polymer ?
#
loop_
_entity_poly.entity_id
_entity_poly.type
_entity_poly.pdbx_seq_one_letter_code
_entity_poly.pdbx_strand_id
1 'polypeptide(L)'
;ADIQWAARAGLIDGVTTNPTLMANHAGDSDPRDVLREICATVDGHVSAEVVAVEADGMYQEGRELARIADNIVVKIPMIEDGLVATRRLVTDGIKVNVTLAFSSVQCMLAAKAGATYVSPFLGRIDDIGHDAMDVIRETRMIFDNYGYETEILAASIRHPRHVAEAAMLGADVATVPTAVLRKMLLHPLTDRGLDQFLNDWSKLVARSKDGA
;
A
#
# COMPACT_ATOMS: atom_id res chain seq x y z
N ALA A 1 6.48 11.64 10.83
CA ALA A 1 7.45 12.34 9.96
C ALA A 1 7.41 11.83 8.52
N ASP A 2 7.59 10.52 8.25
CA ASP A 2 7.69 9.97 6.89
C ASP A 2 6.38 10.07 6.10
N ILE A 3 5.24 9.75 6.70
CA ILE A 3 3.92 9.89 6.06
C ILE A 3 3.67 11.36 5.70
N GLN A 4 3.94 12.28 6.61
CA GLN A 4 3.78 13.72 6.36
C GLN A 4 4.67 14.23 5.21
N TRP A 5 5.92 13.73 5.13
CA TRP A 5 6.81 14.05 4.01
C TRP A 5 6.23 13.57 2.68
N ALA A 6 5.80 12.30 2.61
CA ALA A 6 5.28 11.70 1.39
C ALA A 6 3.94 12.33 0.96
N ALA A 7 3.05 12.64 1.91
CA ALA A 7 1.78 13.34 1.65
C ALA A 7 2.03 14.76 1.12
N ARG A 8 2.93 15.55 1.75
CA ARG A 8 3.29 16.89 1.26
C ARG A 8 3.87 16.90 -0.14
N ALA A 9 4.58 15.83 -0.52
CA ALA A 9 5.17 15.69 -1.85
C ALA A 9 4.18 15.13 -2.89
N GLY A 10 2.94 14.79 -2.49
CA GLY A 10 1.94 14.18 -3.36
C GLY A 10 2.33 12.79 -3.85
N LEU A 11 3.10 12.04 -3.05
CA LEU A 11 3.63 10.73 -3.42
C LEU A 11 2.79 9.56 -2.93
N ILE A 12 1.82 9.82 -2.06
CA ILE A 12 0.94 8.80 -1.49
C ILE A 12 -0.51 9.25 -1.51
N ASP A 13 -1.41 8.30 -1.76
CA ASP A 13 -2.85 8.48 -1.72
C ASP A 13 -3.44 7.95 -0.41
N GLY A 14 -2.79 6.97 0.22
CA GLY A 14 -3.23 6.32 1.45
C GLY A 14 -2.08 5.67 2.21
N VAL A 15 -2.42 4.95 3.28
CA VAL A 15 -1.45 4.29 4.15
C VAL A 15 -1.92 2.88 4.51
N THR A 16 -1.02 1.91 4.58
CA THR A 16 -1.32 0.62 5.21
C THR A 16 -0.54 0.47 6.51
N THR A 17 -1.21 -0.06 7.51
CA THR A 17 -0.59 -0.46 8.77
C THR A 17 -0.64 -1.98 8.95
N ASN A 18 0.09 -2.49 9.92
CA ASN A 18 -0.02 -3.86 10.40
C ASN A 18 0.45 -3.92 11.87
N PRO A 19 0.15 -5.03 12.60
CA PRO A 19 0.53 -5.13 14.01
C PRO A 19 2.02 -4.92 14.28
N THR A 20 2.91 -5.41 13.40
CA THR A 20 4.37 -5.24 13.54
C THR A 20 4.79 -3.77 13.40
N LEU A 21 4.26 -3.06 12.41
CA LEU A 21 4.54 -1.63 12.24
C LEU A 21 4.00 -0.82 13.41
N MET A 22 2.79 -1.13 13.88
CA MET A 22 2.20 -0.46 15.03
C MET A 22 3.05 -0.69 16.30
N ALA A 23 3.44 -1.93 16.58
CA ALA A 23 4.29 -2.25 17.73
C ALA A 23 5.64 -1.51 17.70
N ASN A 24 6.24 -1.33 16.51
CA ASN A 24 7.54 -0.68 16.37
C ASN A 24 7.48 0.86 16.43
N HIS A 25 6.32 1.47 16.17
CA HIS A 25 6.21 2.92 15.99
C HIS A 25 5.27 3.61 16.97
N ALA A 26 4.35 2.89 17.62
CA ALA A 26 3.41 3.48 18.56
C ALA A 26 4.09 3.91 19.90
N GLY A 27 5.22 3.29 20.26
CA GLY A 27 5.85 3.53 21.55
C GLY A 27 4.86 3.28 22.70
N ASP A 28 4.71 4.25 23.59
CA ASP A 28 3.73 4.21 24.70
C ASP A 28 2.34 4.76 24.32
N SER A 29 2.13 5.16 23.06
CA SER A 29 0.87 5.73 22.59
C SER A 29 -0.19 4.65 22.34
N ASP A 30 -1.46 5.00 22.57
CA ASP A 30 -2.57 4.12 22.17
C ASP A 30 -2.54 3.93 20.64
N PRO A 31 -2.52 2.69 20.12
CA PRO A 31 -2.57 2.42 18.68
C PRO A 31 -3.74 3.09 17.95
N ARG A 32 -4.87 3.29 18.64
CA ARG A 32 -6.04 3.97 18.06
C ARG A 32 -5.78 5.47 17.85
N ASP A 33 -5.02 6.12 18.73
CA ASP A 33 -4.66 7.53 18.57
C ASP A 33 -3.67 7.71 17.41
N VAL A 34 -2.72 6.78 17.26
CA VAL A 34 -1.80 6.74 16.11
C VAL A 34 -2.58 6.57 14.80
N LEU A 35 -3.59 5.69 14.77
CA LEU A 35 -4.45 5.52 13.59
C LEU A 35 -5.24 6.80 13.26
N ARG A 36 -5.79 7.49 14.29
CA ARG A 36 -6.48 8.78 14.08
C ARG A 36 -5.55 9.83 13.47
N GLU A 37 -4.32 9.93 13.96
CA GLU A 37 -3.32 10.86 13.41
C GLU A 37 -2.99 10.53 11.95
N ILE A 38 -2.81 9.25 11.62
CA ILE A 38 -2.55 8.82 10.25
C ILE A 38 -3.76 9.16 9.36
N CYS A 39 -4.99 8.85 9.79
CA CYS A 39 -6.21 9.14 9.05
C CYS A 39 -6.42 10.64 8.80
N ALA A 40 -5.98 11.49 9.72
CA ALA A 40 -6.03 12.94 9.56
C ALA A 40 -4.90 13.50 8.65
N THR A 41 -3.89 12.70 8.33
CA THR A 41 -2.73 13.12 7.52
C THR A 41 -2.93 12.84 6.04
N VAL A 42 -3.78 11.87 5.67
CA VAL A 42 -4.04 11.46 4.29
C VAL A 42 -5.54 11.45 4.01
N ASP A 43 -5.93 11.90 2.81
CA ASP A 43 -7.34 11.91 2.40
C ASP A 43 -7.84 10.52 1.96
N GLY A 44 -6.94 9.67 1.49
CA GLY A 44 -7.27 8.33 1.01
C GLY A 44 -7.31 7.27 2.11
N HIS A 45 -7.46 6.02 1.68
CA HIS A 45 -7.71 4.91 2.59
C HIS A 45 -6.53 4.61 3.52
N VAL A 46 -6.85 4.28 4.77
CA VAL A 46 -5.90 3.80 5.79
C VAL A 46 -6.27 2.38 6.19
N SER A 47 -5.44 1.40 5.85
CA SER A 47 -5.66 0.00 6.25
C SER A 47 -5.22 -0.23 7.68
N ALA A 48 -6.17 -0.67 8.55
CA ALA A 48 -5.95 -1.03 9.94
C ALA A 48 -6.28 -2.53 10.16
N GLU A 49 -5.32 -3.30 10.64
CA GLU A 49 -5.40 -4.76 10.71
C GLU A 49 -5.93 -5.24 12.05
N VAL A 50 -6.88 -6.20 12.01
CA VAL A 50 -7.36 -6.93 13.19
C VAL A 50 -6.28 -7.90 13.70
N VAL A 51 -6.37 -8.27 14.97
CA VAL A 51 -5.46 -9.23 15.60
C VAL A 51 -6.17 -10.54 15.99
N ALA A 52 -7.48 -10.54 16.10
CA ALA A 52 -8.27 -11.76 16.29
C ALA A 52 -8.07 -12.73 15.11
N VAL A 53 -8.23 -14.01 15.35
CA VAL A 53 -8.08 -15.08 14.36
C VAL A 53 -9.38 -15.82 14.07
N GLU A 54 -10.41 -15.66 14.93
CA GLU A 54 -11.74 -16.25 14.75
C GLU A 54 -12.69 -15.24 14.07
N ALA A 55 -13.61 -15.70 13.26
CA ALA A 55 -14.50 -14.86 12.46
C ALA A 55 -15.29 -13.83 13.28
N ASP A 56 -15.83 -14.22 14.44
CA ASP A 56 -16.58 -13.32 15.31
C ASP A 56 -15.70 -12.24 15.92
N GLY A 57 -14.48 -12.61 16.36
CA GLY A 57 -13.50 -11.67 16.90
C GLY A 57 -13.07 -10.66 15.86
N MET A 58 -12.67 -11.11 14.66
CA MET A 58 -12.28 -10.25 13.54
C MET A 58 -13.40 -9.29 13.12
N TYR A 59 -14.65 -9.79 13.11
CA TYR A 59 -15.79 -8.94 12.79
C TYR A 59 -16.03 -7.84 13.84
N GLN A 60 -15.93 -8.14 15.14
CA GLN A 60 -16.11 -7.15 16.19
C GLN A 60 -14.97 -6.11 16.18
N GLU A 61 -13.73 -6.56 16.13
CA GLU A 61 -12.57 -5.67 16.02
C GLU A 61 -12.65 -4.79 14.76
N GLY A 62 -13.04 -5.37 13.62
CA GLY A 62 -13.20 -4.63 12.36
C GLY A 62 -14.23 -3.52 12.46
N ARG A 63 -15.36 -3.75 13.11
CA ARG A 63 -16.37 -2.71 13.37
C ARG A 63 -15.86 -1.60 14.29
N GLU A 64 -15.03 -1.95 15.27
CA GLU A 64 -14.41 -0.96 16.16
C GLU A 64 -13.38 -0.12 15.41
N LEU A 65 -12.54 -0.74 14.59
CA LEU A 65 -11.56 -0.04 13.76
C LEU A 65 -12.23 0.91 12.77
N ALA A 66 -13.29 0.46 12.10
CA ALA A 66 -14.03 1.28 11.13
C ALA A 66 -14.66 2.54 11.75
N ARG A 67 -14.88 2.59 13.07
CA ARG A 67 -15.41 3.78 13.77
C ARG A 67 -14.34 4.83 14.10
N ILE A 68 -13.07 4.53 13.89
CA ILE A 68 -11.98 5.46 14.19
C ILE A 68 -11.99 6.66 13.25
N ALA A 69 -12.20 6.42 11.94
CA ALA A 69 -12.32 7.44 10.91
C ALA A 69 -12.97 6.86 9.65
N ASP A 70 -13.60 7.70 8.84
CA ASP A 70 -14.36 7.30 7.64
C ASP A 70 -13.49 6.71 6.53
N ASN A 71 -12.18 7.02 6.54
CA ASN A 71 -11.21 6.50 5.57
C ASN A 71 -10.50 5.22 6.01
N ILE A 72 -10.92 4.60 7.12
CA ILE A 72 -10.42 3.28 7.53
C ILE A 72 -10.93 2.20 6.58
N VAL A 73 -9.99 1.33 6.18
CA VAL A 73 -10.25 0.05 5.52
C VAL A 73 -9.76 -1.05 6.46
N VAL A 74 -10.67 -1.94 6.87
CA VAL A 74 -10.35 -3.01 7.82
C VAL A 74 -9.51 -4.07 7.12
N LYS A 75 -8.34 -4.40 7.69
CA LYS A 75 -7.43 -5.37 7.09
C LYS A 75 -7.59 -6.71 7.78
N ILE A 76 -7.87 -7.77 6.99
CA ILE A 76 -8.26 -9.11 7.43
C ILE A 76 -7.33 -10.14 6.80
N PRO A 77 -6.77 -11.11 7.56
CA PRO A 77 -5.91 -12.15 6.99
C PRO A 77 -6.68 -13.11 6.08
N MET A 78 -5.99 -13.63 5.04
CA MET A 78 -6.53 -14.59 4.07
C MET A 78 -6.62 -16.01 4.66
N ILE A 79 -7.54 -16.20 5.58
CA ILE A 79 -7.90 -17.50 6.19
C ILE A 79 -9.41 -17.72 6.06
N GLU A 80 -9.90 -18.91 6.31
CA GLU A 80 -11.33 -19.26 6.18
C GLU A 80 -12.20 -18.32 7.01
N ASP A 81 -11.92 -18.19 8.31
CA ASP A 81 -12.60 -17.27 9.23
C ASP A 81 -12.49 -15.80 8.78
N GLY A 82 -11.35 -15.42 8.16
CA GLY A 82 -11.13 -14.10 7.58
C GLY A 82 -12.08 -13.80 6.42
N LEU A 83 -12.37 -14.78 5.57
CA LEU A 83 -13.34 -14.62 4.49
C LEU A 83 -14.77 -14.49 5.03
N VAL A 84 -15.12 -15.24 6.10
CA VAL A 84 -16.41 -15.10 6.79
C VAL A 84 -16.55 -13.70 7.40
N ALA A 85 -15.53 -13.21 8.10
CA ALA A 85 -15.51 -11.87 8.68
C ALA A 85 -15.58 -10.79 7.59
N THR A 86 -14.82 -10.96 6.50
CA THR A 86 -14.85 -10.05 5.33
C THR A 86 -16.26 -9.93 4.78
N ARG A 87 -16.94 -11.05 4.53
CA ARG A 87 -18.30 -11.03 3.99
C ARG A 87 -19.28 -10.28 4.89
N ARG A 88 -19.16 -10.43 6.19
CA ARG A 88 -20.02 -9.74 7.18
C ARG A 88 -19.74 -8.24 7.21
N LEU A 89 -18.48 -7.83 7.28
CA LEU A 89 -18.07 -6.42 7.27
C LEU A 89 -18.52 -5.71 5.99
N VAL A 90 -18.34 -6.34 4.84
CA VAL A 90 -18.79 -5.80 3.55
C VAL A 90 -20.32 -5.66 3.51
N THR A 91 -21.06 -6.60 4.08
CA THR A 91 -22.52 -6.52 4.19
C THR A 91 -22.96 -5.32 5.05
N ASP A 92 -22.16 -4.95 6.05
CA ASP A 92 -22.37 -3.74 6.88
C ASP A 92 -21.87 -2.45 6.20
N GLY A 93 -21.38 -2.52 4.94
CA GLY A 93 -20.85 -1.36 4.21
C GLY A 93 -19.41 -0.98 4.60
N ILE A 94 -18.71 -1.82 5.36
CA ILE A 94 -17.34 -1.57 5.79
C ILE A 94 -16.37 -2.07 4.72
N LYS A 95 -15.44 -1.22 4.29
CA LYS A 95 -14.40 -1.57 3.32
C LYS A 95 -13.38 -2.52 3.94
N VAL A 96 -12.97 -3.53 3.17
CA VAL A 96 -12.04 -4.56 3.65
C VAL A 96 -10.86 -4.73 2.70
N ASN A 97 -9.66 -4.85 3.27
CA ASN A 97 -8.42 -5.25 2.60
C ASN A 97 -8.03 -6.66 3.06
N VAL A 98 -8.23 -7.67 2.21
CA VAL A 98 -7.80 -9.04 2.53
C VAL A 98 -6.29 -9.16 2.32
N THR A 99 -5.57 -9.43 3.41
CA THR A 99 -4.09 -9.45 3.44
C THR A 99 -3.53 -10.87 3.55
N LEU A 100 -2.20 -11.00 3.40
CA LEU A 100 -1.52 -12.29 3.43
C LEU A 100 -2.00 -13.24 2.32
N ALA A 101 -2.26 -12.70 1.14
CA ALA A 101 -2.50 -13.49 -0.05
C ALA A 101 -1.17 -13.85 -0.74
N PHE A 102 -1.06 -15.11 -1.20
CA PHE A 102 0.15 -15.65 -1.82
C PHE A 102 -0.12 -16.39 -3.13
N SER A 103 -1.37 -16.39 -3.60
CA SER A 103 -1.76 -16.99 -4.88
C SER A 103 -2.94 -16.25 -5.52
N SER A 104 -3.06 -16.36 -6.83
CA SER A 104 -4.18 -15.81 -7.59
C SER A 104 -5.54 -16.40 -7.18
N VAL A 105 -5.56 -17.66 -6.77
CA VAL A 105 -6.78 -18.31 -6.26
C VAL A 105 -7.22 -17.69 -4.93
N GLN A 106 -6.29 -17.39 -4.03
CA GLN A 106 -6.60 -16.65 -2.79
C GLN A 106 -7.15 -15.25 -3.09
N CYS A 107 -6.55 -14.55 -4.04
CA CYS A 107 -7.04 -13.23 -4.47
C CYS A 107 -8.46 -13.33 -5.04
N MET A 108 -8.76 -14.34 -5.85
CA MET A 108 -10.10 -14.59 -6.37
C MET A 108 -11.12 -14.87 -5.25
N LEU A 109 -10.75 -15.65 -4.23
CA LEU A 109 -11.63 -15.91 -3.08
C LEU A 109 -11.92 -14.66 -2.27
N ALA A 110 -10.91 -13.79 -2.08
CA ALA A 110 -11.09 -12.48 -1.43
C ALA A 110 -12.08 -11.59 -2.21
N ALA A 111 -11.94 -11.56 -3.55
CA ALA A 111 -12.87 -10.82 -4.41
C ALA A 111 -14.30 -11.39 -4.32
N LYS A 112 -14.47 -12.70 -4.30
CA LYS A 112 -15.79 -13.34 -4.10
C LYS A 112 -16.41 -13.03 -2.73
N ALA A 113 -15.61 -12.82 -1.69
CA ALA A 113 -16.09 -12.36 -0.40
C ALA A 113 -16.51 -10.87 -0.41
N GLY A 114 -16.16 -10.13 -1.45
CA GLY A 114 -16.52 -8.72 -1.64
C GLY A 114 -15.48 -7.74 -1.11
N ALA A 115 -14.22 -8.17 -0.93
CA ALA A 115 -13.15 -7.30 -0.48
C ALA A 115 -12.98 -6.09 -1.40
N THR A 116 -12.71 -4.91 -0.81
CA THR A 116 -12.33 -3.70 -1.57
C THR A 116 -10.93 -3.85 -2.15
N TYR A 117 -10.00 -4.36 -1.34
CA TYR A 117 -8.63 -4.65 -1.73
C TYR A 117 -8.26 -6.10 -1.43
N VAL A 118 -7.36 -6.66 -2.22
CA VAL A 118 -6.60 -7.86 -1.84
C VAL A 118 -5.12 -7.55 -1.93
N SER A 119 -4.35 -7.98 -0.93
CA SER A 119 -2.93 -7.68 -0.82
C SER A 119 -2.05 -8.92 -1.03
N PRO A 120 -1.62 -9.23 -2.26
CA PRO A 120 -0.59 -10.23 -2.51
C PRO A 120 0.79 -9.74 -2.02
N PHE A 121 1.53 -10.63 -1.32
CA PHE A 121 2.79 -10.30 -0.65
C PHE A 121 4.00 -10.65 -1.51
N LEU A 122 4.36 -9.78 -2.44
CA LEU A 122 5.38 -10.02 -3.47
C LEU A 122 6.73 -10.41 -2.87
N GLY A 123 7.28 -9.61 -1.98
CA GLY A 123 8.59 -9.88 -1.41
C GLY A 123 8.69 -11.21 -0.64
N ARG A 124 7.59 -11.67 -0.03
CA ARG A 124 7.58 -12.99 0.65
C ARG A 124 7.48 -14.15 -0.35
N ILE A 125 6.85 -13.95 -1.49
CA ILE A 125 6.81 -14.94 -2.59
C ILE A 125 8.20 -15.10 -3.17
N ASP A 126 8.93 -14.00 -3.41
CA ASP A 126 10.31 -14.03 -3.87
C ASP A 126 11.26 -14.69 -2.85
N ASP A 127 11.05 -14.46 -1.54
CA ASP A 127 11.84 -15.05 -0.46
C ASP A 127 11.86 -16.60 -0.51
N ILE A 128 10.83 -17.22 -1.10
CA ILE A 128 10.75 -18.69 -1.31
C ILE A 128 11.09 -19.13 -2.74
N GLY A 129 11.63 -18.21 -3.57
CA GLY A 129 12.14 -18.51 -4.91
C GLY A 129 11.07 -18.62 -6.01
N HIS A 130 9.90 -18.07 -5.80
CA HIS A 130 8.85 -17.99 -6.83
C HIS A 130 8.82 -16.59 -7.45
N ASP A 131 8.38 -16.47 -8.71
CA ASP A 131 8.17 -15.18 -9.36
C ASP A 131 6.86 -14.56 -8.81
N ALA A 132 7.02 -13.54 -7.98
CA ALA A 132 5.87 -12.87 -7.36
C ALA A 132 4.97 -12.16 -8.38
N MET A 133 5.53 -11.76 -9.54
CA MET A 133 4.76 -11.05 -10.55
C MET A 133 3.73 -11.94 -11.25
N ASP A 134 3.91 -13.26 -11.23
CA ASP A 134 2.91 -14.19 -11.75
C ASP A 134 1.59 -14.07 -10.99
N VAL A 135 1.61 -13.88 -9.67
CA VAL A 135 0.39 -13.70 -8.87
C VAL A 135 -0.37 -12.43 -9.29
N ILE A 136 0.34 -11.32 -9.55
CA ILE A 136 -0.30 -10.08 -10.04
C ILE A 136 -0.92 -10.31 -11.42
N ARG A 137 -0.15 -10.87 -12.36
CA ARG A 137 -0.59 -11.12 -13.75
C ARG A 137 -1.83 -12.01 -13.81
N GLU A 138 -1.80 -13.13 -13.08
CA GLU A 138 -2.92 -14.07 -13.02
C GLU A 138 -4.15 -13.45 -12.36
N THR A 139 -3.96 -12.74 -11.23
CA THR A 139 -5.05 -12.09 -10.51
C THR A 139 -5.73 -11.05 -11.40
N ARG A 140 -4.96 -10.20 -12.09
CA ARG A 140 -5.51 -9.18 -13.00
C ARG A 140 -6.33 -9.84 -14.11
N MET A 141 -5.78 -10.89 -14.73
CA MET A 141 -6.49 -11.64 -15.78
C MET A 141 -7.80 -12.25 -15.27
N ILE A 142 -7.79 -12.83 -14.05
CA ILE A 142 -9.00 -13.39 -13.43
C ILE A 142 -10.01 -12.27 -13.15
N PHE A 143 -9.57 -11.15 -12.59
CA PHE A 143 -10.47 -10.04 -12.25
C PHE A 143 -11.12 -9.44 -13.49
N ASP A 144 -10.35 -9.26 -14.57
CA ASP A 144 -10.87 -8.77 -15.84
C ASP A 144 -11.87 -9.75 -16.48
N ASN A 145 -11.57 -11.06 -16.46
CA ASN A 145 -12.43 -12.08 -17.04
C ASN A 145 -13.79 -12.20 -16.36
N TYR A 146 -13.86 -11.94 -15.06
CA TYR A 146 -15.07 -12.10 -14.26
C TYR A 146 -15.68 -10.78 -13.77
N GLY A 147 -15.08 -9.64 -14.13
CA GLY A 147 -15.57 -8.32 -13.75
C GLY A 147 -15.55 -8.08 -12.25
N TYR A 148 -14.52 -8.54 -11.53
CA TYR A 148 -14.37 -8.23 -10.12
C TYR A 148 -13.93 -6.78 -9.94
N GLU A 149 -14.60 -6.07 -9.03
CA GLU A 149 -14.29 -4.67 -8.68
C GLU A 149 -13.21 -4.55 -7.60
N THR A 150 -12.78 -5.68 -7.02
CA THR A 150 -11.71 -5.72 -6.01
C THR A 150 -10.40 -5.23 -6.62
N GLU A 151 -9.74 -4.29 -5.95
CA GLU A 151 -8.46 -3.73 -6.37
C GLU A 151 -7.27 -4.58 -5.86
N ILE A 152 -6.27 -4.75 -6.72
CA ILE A 152 -5.02 -5.48 -6.40
C ILE A 152 -4.06 -4.51 -5.73
N LEU A 153 -3.77 -4.72 -4.45
CA LEU A 153 -2.82 -3.93 -3.67
C LEU A 153 -1.50 -4.71 -3.52
N ALA A 154 -0.53 -4.43 -4.38
CA ALA A 154 0.79 -5.05 -4.32
C ALA A 154 1.49 -4.72 -2.99
N ALA A 155 1.74 -5.74 -2.17
CA ALA A 155 2.28 -5.59 -0.82
C ALA A 155 3.64 -6.27 -0.65
N SER A 156 4.31 -6.03 0.49
CA SER A 156 5.64 -6.57 0.76
C SER A 156 6.67 -6.15 -0.29
N ILE A 157 6.58 -4.93 -0.77
CA ILE A 157 7.50 -4.32 -1.75
C ILE A 157 8.91 -4.23 -1.15
N ARG A 158 9.93 -4.66 -1.89
CA ARG A 158 11.34 -4.68 -1.45
C ARG A 158 12.23 -3.68 -2.19
N HIS A 159 11.90 -3.31 -3.41
CA HIS A 159 12.70 -2.44 -4.26
C HIS A 159 11.85 -1.74 -5.33
N PRO A 160 12.35 -0.65 -5.97
CA PRO A 160 11.60 0.12 -6.97
C PRO A 160 11.09 -0.70 -8.15
N ARG A 161 11.81 -1.74 -8.56
CA ARG A 161 11.42 -2.58 -9.67
C ARG A 161 10.12 -3.34 -9.40
N HIS A 162 9.85 -3.78 -8.16
CA HIS A 162 8.55 -4.37 -7.79
C HIS A 162 7.39 -3.43 -8.09
N VAL A 163 7.55 -2.13 -7.78
CA VAL A 163 6.51 -1.12 -8.05
C VAL A 163 6.27 -0.99 -9.54
N ALA A 164 7.34 -0.85 -10.33
CA ALA A 164 7.23 -0.70 -11.78
C ALA A 164 6.60 -1.93 -12.45
N GLU A 165 7.03 -3.14 -12.07
CA GLU A 165 6.52 -4.38 -12.64
C GLU A 165 5.07 -4.63 -12.24
N ALA A 166 4.69 -4.42 -10.96
CA ALA A 166 3.31 -4.53 -10.51
C ALA A 166 2.39 -3.53 -11.25
N ALA A 167 2.84 -2.28 -11.43
CA ALA A 167 2.09 -1.27 -12.17
C ALA A 167 1.90 -1.66 -13.65
N MET A 168 2.95 -2.16 -14.31
CA MET A 168 2.85 -2.63 -15.70
C MET A 168 1.92 -3.83 -15.87
N LEU A 169 1.75 -4.64 -14.85
CA LEU A 169 0.87 -5.80 -14.83
C LEU A 169 -0.56 -5.47 -14.38
N GLY A 170 -0.85 -4.22 -14.06
CA GLY A 170 -2.19 -3.76 -13.72
C GLY A 170 -2.57 -3.92 -12.25
N ALA A 171 -1.61 -3.91 -11.33
CA ALA A 171 -1.92 -3.69 -9.92
C ALA A 171 -2.48 -2.27 -9.74
N ASP A 172 -3.58 -2.14 -9.01
CA ASP A 172 -4.28 -0.86 -8.82
C ASP A 172 -3.56 0.02 -7.78
N VAL A 173 -2.96 -0.62 -6.76
CA VAL A 173 -2.29 0.03 -5.64
C VAL A 173 -0.98 -0.71 -5.31
N ALA A 174 0.02 0.02 -4.79
CA ALA A 174 1.21 -0.57 -4.18
C ALA A 174 1.45 0.04 -2.81
N THR A 175 1.62 -0.78 -1.77
CA THR A 175 2.08 -0.30 -0.47
C THR A 175 3.60 -0.40 -0.40
N VAL A 176 4.25 0.78 -0.31
CA VAL A 176 5.69 0.92 -0.49
C VAL A 176 6.34 1.41 0.80
N PRO A 177 7.32 0.67 1.36
CA PRO A 177 8.09 1.16 2.49
C PRO A 177 8.79 2.49 2.17
N THR A 178 8.84 3.41 3.13
CA THR A 178 9.43 4.76 2.92
C THR A 178 10.85 4.70 2.36
N ALA A 179 11.66 3.73 2.81
CA ALA A 179 13.01 3.55 2.30
C ALA A 179 13.04 3.19 0.80
N VAL A 180 12.06 2.43 0.31
CA VAL A 180 11.92 2.11 -1.11
C VAL A 180 11.38 3.31 -1.87
N LEU A 181 10.39 4.01 -1.33
CA LEU A 181 9.81 5.22 -1.92
C LEU A 181 10.91 6.28 -2.15
N ARG A 182 11.79 6.49 -1.17
CA ARG A 182 12.96 7.40 -1.33
C ARG A 182 13.90 6.93 -2.45
N LYS A 183 14.16 5.62 -2.57
CA LYS A 183 15.00 5.08 -3.66
C LYS A 183 14.41 5.29 -5.04
N MET A 184 13.07 5.32 -5.18
CA MET A 184 12.40 5.57 -6.46
C MET A 184 12.68 6.96 -7.02
N LEU A 185 13.06 7.92 -6.17
CA LEU A 185 13.39 9.28 -6.58
C LEU A 185 14.84 9.43 -7.06
N LEU A 186 15.72 8.46 -6.76
CA LEU A 186 17.15 8.57 -7.01
C LEU A 186 17.51 8.04 -8.40
N HIS A 187 18.20 8.87 -9.18
CA HIS A 187 18.77 8.43 -10.46
C HIS A 187 20.06 9.19 -10.77
N PRO A 188 21.19 8.51 -11.02
CA PRO A 188 22.47 9.17 -11.26
C PRO A 188 22.49 10.16 -12.43
N LEU A 189 21.65 9.93 -13.45
CA LEU A 189 21.54 10.84 -14.58
C LEU A 189 20.77 12.12 -14.23
N THR A 190 19.86 12.07 -13.27
CA THR A 190 19.16 13.25 -12.76
C THR A 190 20.13 14.15 -12.03
N ASP A 191 20.98 13.60 -11.16
CA ASP A 191 21.98 14.35 -10.41
C ASP A 191 22.98 15.01 -11.37
N ARG A 192 23.53 14.25 -12.33
CA ARG A 192 24.44 14.75 -13.35
C ARG A 192 23.80 15.83 -14.24
N GLY A 193 22.53 15.63 -14.61
CA GLY A 193 21.79 16.60 -15.43
C GLY A 193 21.59 17.91 -14.69
N LEU A 194 21.24 17.84 -13.40
CA LEU A 194 21.08 19.04 -12.57
C LEU A 194 22.40 19.79 -12.41
N ASP A 195 23.49 19.10 -12.13
CA ASP A 195 24.84 19.70 -12.02
C ASP A 195 25.24 20.41 -13.34
N GLN A 196 24.99 19.75 -14.47
CA GLN A 196 25.25 20.34 -15.78
C GLN A 196 24.43 21.63 -16.00
N PHE A 197 23.13 21.60 -15.72
CA PHE A 197 22.26 22.77 -15.89
C PHE A 197 22.69 23.95 -15.00
N LEU A 198 23.04 23.69 -13.74
CA LEU A 198 23.51 24.70 -12.83
C LEU A 198 24.85 25.32 -13.29
N ASN A 199 25.78 24.50 -13.79
CA ASN A 199 27.05 24.95 -14.34
C ASN A 199 26.86 25.83 -15.60
N ASP A 200 25.99 25.43 -16.51
CA ASP A 200 25.74 26.15 -17.74
C ASP A 200 24.99 27.47 -17.46
N TRP A 201 24.05 27.46 -16.52
CA TRP A 201 23.39 28.67 -16.04
C TRP A 201 24.38 29.69 -15.42
N SER A 202 25.30 29.22 -14.57
CA SER A 202 26.31 30.08 -13.94
C SER A 202 27.22 30.75 -14.96
N LYS A 203 27.61 30.03 -16.04
CA LYS A 203 28.41 30.62 -17.15
C LYS A 203 27.62 31.67 -17.92
N LEU A 204 26.32 31.44 -18.14
CA LEU A 204 25.45 32.40 -18.83
C LEU A 204 25.35 33.72 -18.03
N VAL A 205 25.09 33.59 -16.72
CA VAL A 205 25.01 34.79 -15.82
C VAL A 205 26.32 35.53 -15.73
N ALA A 206 27.48 34.85 -15.72
CA ALA A 206 28.79 35.50 -15.74
C ALA A 206 28.99 36.34 -17.03
N ARG A 207 28.71 35.75 -18.20
CA ARG A 207 28.81 36.45 -19.49
C ARG A 207 27.93 37.70 -19.60
N SER A 208 26.72 37.65 -19.00
CA SER A 208 25.81 38.80 -19.01
C SER A 208 26.27 39.96 -18.12
N LYS A 209 27.14 39.72 -17.13
CA LYS A 209 27.71 40.72 -16.25
C LYS A 209 28.98 41.37 -16.84
N ASP A 210 29.73 40.62 -17.65
CA ASP A 210 30.97 41.12 -18.31
C ASP A 210 30.68 41.88 -19.60
N GLY A 211 29.46 41.86 -20.11
CA GLY A 211 29.03 42.53 -21.33
C GLY A 211 28.18 43.80 -21.13
N ALA A 212 28.02 44.23 -19.88
CA ALA A 212 27.33 45.46 -19.48
C ALA A 212 28.32 46.44 -18.84
#